data_52f4eae17636504ac4ef7cefa00a4648
#
_entry.id   52f4eae17636504ac4ef7cefa00a4648
#
_cell.length_a   1.000
_cell.length_b   1.000
_cell.length_c   1.000
_cell.angle_alpha   90.00
_cell.angle_beta   90.00
_cell.angle_gamma   90.00
#
_symmetry.space_group_name_H-M   'P 1'
#
loop_
_entity.id
_entity.type
_entity.pdbx_description
1 polymer ?
#
loop_
_entity_poly.entity_id
_entity_poly.type
_entity_poly.pdbx_seq_one_letter_code
_entity_poly.pdbx_strand_id
1 'polypeptide(L)'
;MPPTTPTDPGTPADVVTPADIEDAAARLKGVAHRTPVLRSRTLDALVGAEVHLKCENFQRAGAFKFRGAYNAVSRLSRAELARGVAAFSSGNHAQALALAARELGSSAVILMPEDSPRSKKDATLGYGAEIVTYDRYNGDRADIGARLAAERGLTLIPPYDHPHVIAGQGTAARELIEETGPLDALVVPVGGGGLIAGSAVAATALSPGIRMIGVEPEAGDDTRRSLAGGERVRIPVPRTIADGQAVEQPGELTFAVNRRLVESVVLVSDDEIRAAMRLAFERLKIVTEPSGASALAALLAGAVEPLPRRIGVVVSGGNVGLDRFLELMA
;
A
#
# COMPACT_ATOMS: atom_id res chain seq x y z
N MET A 1 -8.75 -38.97 -32.85
CA MET A 1 -8.36 -38.33 -31.59
C MET A 1 -8.12 -36.86 -31.86
N PRO A 2 -8.82 -35.90 -31.20
CA PRO A 2 -8.51 -34.50 -31.33
C PRO A 2 -7.20 -34.19 -30.60
N PRO A 3 -6.40 -33.20 -31.04
CA PRO A 3 -5.13 -32.86 -30.40
C PRO A 3 -5.39 -32.26 -29.01
N THR A 4 -4.69 -32.79 -28.02
CA THR A 4 -4.63 -32.24 -26.68
C THR A 4 -3.95 -30.89 -26.72
N THR A 5 -4.67 -29.84 -26.40
CA THR A 5 -4.13 -28.48 -26.14
C THR A 5 -3.09 -28.58 -25.02
N PRO A 6 -1.91 -27.96 -25.17
CA PRO A 6 -0.95 -27.89 -24.08
C PRO A 6 -1.57 -27.12 -22.92
N THR A 7 -1.60 -27.73 -21.74
CA THR A 7 -1.91 -27.05 -20.51
C THR A 7 -0.84 -25.98 -20.27
N ASP A 8 -1.28 -24.72 -20.26
CA ASP A 8 -0.49 -23.54 -19.92
C ASP A 8 0.20 -23.77 -18.56
N PRO A 9 1.53 -23.57 -18.44
CA PRO A 9 2.21 -23.77 -17.17
C PRO A 9 1.74 -22.73 -16.16
N GLY A 10 0.96 -23.21 -15.18
CA GLY A 10 0.55 -22.54 -13.94
C GLY A 10 0.31 -21.03 -14.06
N THR A 11 -0.92 -20.64 -14.41
CA THR A 11 -1.32 -19.22 -14.37
C THR A 11 -1.04 -18.68 -12.98
N PRO A 12 -0.45 -17.49 -12.82
CA PRO A 12 -0.23 -16.84 -11.53
C PRO A 12 -1.55 -16.45 -10.81
N ALA A 13 -2.63 -17.18 -11.08
CA ALA A 13 -3.97 -16.98 -10.53
C ALA A 13 -4.00 -17.06 -9.01
N ASP A 14 -3.05 -17.75 -8.41
CA ASP A 14 -3.10 -18.22 -7.04
C ASP A 14 -2.09 -17.55 -6.11
N VAL A 15 -1.53 -16.40 -6.49
CA VAL A 15 -0.59 -15.65 -5.61
C VAL A 15 -1.27 -15.26 -4.30
N VAL A 16 -2.51 -14.76 -4.38
CA VAL A 16 -3.39 -14.44 -3.25
C VAL A 16 -4.83 -14.66 -3.69
N THR A 17 -5.60 -15.34 -2.85
CA THR A 17 -7.01 -15.68 -3.08
C THR A 17 -7.92 -14.90 -2.11
N PRO A 18 -9.25 -14.86 -2.37
CA PRO A 18 -10.21 -14.31 -1.39
C PRO A 18 -10.13 -15.02 -0.03
N ALA A 19 -9.85 -16.32 0.00
CA ALA A 19 -9.70 -17.09 1.24
C ALA A 19 -8.48 -16.61 2.06
N ASP A 20 -7.38 -16.21 1.40
CA ASP A 20 -6.22 -15.63 2.07
C ASP A 20 -6.56 -14.27 2.71
N ILE A 21 -7.44 -13.47 2.07
CA ILE A 21 -7.92 -12.21 2.64
C ILE A 21 -8.79 -12.48 3.88
N GLU A 22 -9.67 -13.49 3.84
CA GLU A 22 -10.50 -13.87 4.98
C GLU A 22 -9.63 -14.36 6.17
N ASP A 23 -8.63 -15.20 5.91
CA ASP A 23 -7.71 -15.65 6.94
C ASP A 23 -6.86 -14.49 7.50
N ALA A 24 -6.43 -13.54 6.66
CA ALA A 24 -5.77 -12.32 7.11
C ALA A 24 -6.69 -11.46 7.98
N ALA A 25 -7.97 -11.31 7.60
CA ALA A 25 -8.95 -10.57 8.38
C ALA A 25 -9.19 -11.21 9.76
N ALA A 26 -9.26 -12.54 9.82
CA ALA A 26 -9.38 -13.25 11.09
C ALA A 26 -8.18 -13.03 12.01
N ARG A 27 -6.94 -13.02 11.48
CA ARG A 27 -5.70 -12.73 12.22
C ARG A 27 -5.61 -11.30 12.70
N LEU A 28 -6.13 -10.35 11.94
CA LEU A 28 -6.12 -8.92 12.25
C LEU A 28 -7.23 -8.50 13.20
N LYS A 29 -8.22 -9.36 13.44
CA LYS A 29 -9.36 -9.06 14.32
C LYS A 29 -8.89 -8.77 15.75
N GLY A 30 -9.25 -7.58 16.25
CA GLY A 30 -8.85 -7.11 17.58
C GLY A 30 -7.40 -6.62 17.68
N VAL A 31 -6.65 -6.66 16.57
CA VAL A 31 -5.26 -6.19 16.50
C VAL A 31 -5.15 -4.95 15.62
N ALA A 32 -5.54 -5.02 14.37
CA ALA A 32 -5.62 -3.84 13.50
C ALA A 32 -6.90 -3.05 13.83
N HIS A 33 -6.84 -1.73 13.63
CA HIS A 33 -8.04 -0.92 13.73
C HIS A 33 -8.96 -1.22 12.53
N ARG A 34 -10.25 -1.43 12.80
CA ARG A 34 -11.25 -1.28 11.76
C ARG A 34 -11.41 0.22 11.52
N THR A 35 -10.67 0.74 10.56
CA THR A 35 -10.59 2.17 10.29
C THR A 35 -11.93 2.70 9.77
N PRO A 36 -12.29 3.96 10.07
CA PRO A 36 -13.56 4.52 9.67
C PRO A 36 -13.68 4.66 8.15
N VAL A 37 -14.92 4.56 7.68
CA VAL A 37 -15.34 4.97 6.34
C VAL A 37 -16.02 6.33 6.45
N LEU A 38 -15.37 7.38 5.93
CA LEU A 38 -15.91 8.72 5.97
C LEU A 38 -16.69 9.04 4.69
N ARG A 39 -17.76 9.83 4.87
CA ARG A 39 -18.52 10.46 3.78
C ARG A 39 -18.60 11.95 3.98
N SER A 40 -18.67 12.70 2.89
CA SER A 40 -18.85 14.14 2.92
C SER A 40 -19.75 14.59 1.78
N ARG A 41 -20.89 15.20 2.10
CA ARG A 41 -21.78 15.78 1.08
C ARG A 41 -21.09 16.85 0.24
N THR A 42 -20.12 17.58 0.83
CA THR A 42 -19.30 18.55 0.09
C THR A 42 -18.41 17.84 -0.93
N LEU A 43 -17.79 16.73 -0.54
CA LEU A 43 -16.97 15.95 -1.47
C LEU A 43 -17.82 15.31 -2.58
N ASP A 44 -18.97 14.73 -2.20
CA ASP A 44 -19.90 14.14 -3.15
C ASP A 44 -20.34 15.18 -4.21
N ALA A 45 -20.63 16.42 -3.79
CA ALA A 45 -21.02 17.50 -4.69
C ALA A 45 -19.86 18.00 -5.59
N LEU A 46 -18.63 18.03 -5.06
CA LEU A 46 -17.43 18.41 -5.83
C LEU A 46 -17.09 17.38 -6.90
N VAL A 47 -17.21 16.09 -6.57
CA VAL A 47 -16.89 14.98 -7.48
C VAL A 47 -18.06 14.68 -8.43
N GLY A 48 -19.29 14.88 -8.00
CA GLY A 48 -20.49 14.46 -8.73
C GLY A 48 -20.88 12.99 -8.53
N ALA A 49 -20.37 12.34 -7.47
CA ALA A 49 -20.58 10.93 -7.15
C ALA A 49 -20.64 10.71 -5.64
N GLU A 50 -21.15 9.56 -5.23
CA GLU A 50 -21.16 9.12 -3.83
C GLU A 50 -19.78 8.57 -3.47
N VAL A 51 -19.01 9.28 -2.62
CA VAL A 51 -17.63 8.94 -2.28
C VAL A 51 -17.49 8.40 -0.86
N HIS A 52 -16.90 7.22 -0.71
CA HIS A 52 -16.61 6.55 0.56
C HIS A 52 -15.11 6.48 0.79
N LEU A 53 -14.60 7.17 1.79
CA LEU A 53 -13.17 7.24 2.10
C LEU A 53 -12.81 6.20 3.16
N LYS A 54 -12.06 5.16 2.81
CA LYS A 54 -11.44 4.23 3.77
C LYS A 54 -10.20 4.86 4.37
N CYS A 55 -10.28 5.28 5.61
CA CYS A 55 -9.29 6.14 6.26
C CYS A 55 -8.17 5.34 6.95
N GLU A 56 -7.26 4.77 6.17
CA GLU A 56 -6.10 4.05 6.71
C GLU A 56 -5.04 4.95 7.36
N ASN A 57 -5.17 6.27 7.28
CA ASN A 57 -4.43 7.22 8.10
C ASN A 57 -4.73 7.10 9.61
N PHE A 58 -5.85 6.48 9.98
CA PHE A 58 -6.17 6.12 11.37
C PHE A 58 -5.73 4.71 11.77
N GLN A 59 -5.09 3.97 10.88
CA GLN A 59 -4.56 2.66 11.21
C GLN A 59 -3.39 2.77 12.19
N ARG A 60 -3.09 1.69 12.90
CA ARG A 60 -1.89 1.57 13.74
C ARG A 60 -0.64 1.87 12.91
N ALA A 61 0.34 2.51 13.51
CA ALA A 61 1.50 3.09 12.82
C ALA A 61 1.14 4.11 11.71
N GLY A 62 -0.08 4.67 11.74
CA GLY A 62 -0.52 5.78 10.87
C GLY A 62 -0.71 5.44 9.39
N ALA A 63 -0.72 4.17 8.98
CA ALA A 63 -0.90 3.76 7.59
C ALA A 63 -1.33 2.29 7.45
N PHE A 64 -1.92 1.95 6.31
CA PHE A 64 -2.38 0.60 5.96
C PHE A 64 -1.33 -0.50 6.13
N LYS A 65 -0.05 -0.14 6.08
CA LYS A 65 1.09 -1.08 6.10
C LYS A 65 1.07 -2.03 7.30
N PHE A 66 0.49 -1.62 8.42
CA PHE A 66 0.39 -2.48 9.60
C PHE A 66 -0.38 -3.77 9.32
N ARG A 67 -1.41 -3.73 8.49
CA ARG A 67 -2.22 -4.90 8.13
C ARG A 67 -1.38 -6.02 7.52
N GLY A 68 -0.63 -5.70 6.47
CA GLY A 68 0.24 -6.68 5.80
C GLY A 68 1.44 -7.09 6.62
N ALA A 69 2.07 -6.16 7.34
CA ALA A 69 3.21 -6.46 8.19
C ALA A 69 2.81 -7.44 9.31
N TYR A 70 1.73 -7.14 10.04
CA TYR A 70 1.26 -8.04 11.11
C TYR A 70 0.81 -9.39 10.57
N ASN A 71 0.03 -9.43 9.49
CA ASN A 71 -0.40 -10.69 8.89
C ASN A 71 0.79 -11.57 8.48
N ALA A 72 1.85 -11.00 7.91
CA ALA A 72 3.03 -11.75 7.51
C ALA A 72 3.81 -12.27 8.73
N VAL A 73 4.10 -11.40 9.72
CA VAL A 73 4.86 -11.79 10.92
C VAL A 73 4.10 -12.80 11.77
N SER A 74 2.78 -12.69 11.89
CA SER A 74 1.94 -13.61 12.67
C SER A 74 1.90 -15.05 12.12
N ARG A 75 2.41 -15.28 10.92
CA ARG A 75 2.52 -16.61 10.29
C ARG A 75 3.86 -17.29 10.52
N LEU A 76 4.82 -16.57 11.10
CA LEU A 76 6.14 -17.11 11.37
C LEU A 76 6.07 -18.15 12.50
N SER A 77 6.88 -19.18 12.39
CA SER A 77 7.07 -20.16 13.44
C SER A 77 7.71 -19.50 14.67
N ARG A 78 7.60 -20.16 15.84
CA ARG A 78 8.26 -19.69 17.06
C ARG A 78 9.77 -19.53 16.90
N ALA A 79 10.40 -20.40 16.11
CA ALA A 79 11.83 -20.34 15.84
C ALA A 79 12.19 -19.12 14.96
N GLU A 80 11.37 -18.78 13.97
CA GLU A 80 11.54 -17.59 13.13
C GLU A 80 11.31 -16.31 13.94
N LEU A 81 10.25 -16.24 14.74
CA LEU A 81 9.98 -15.11 15.63
C LEU A 81 11.14 -14.89 16.62
N ALA A 82 11.72 -15.96 17.18
CA ALA A 82 12.85 -15.87 18.10
C ALA A 82 14.12 -15.33 17.42
N ARG A 83 14.34 -15.59 16.13
CA ARG A 83 15.45 -15.02 15.37
C ARG A 83 15.24 -13.56 15.02
N GLY A 84 14.01 -13.13 14.79
CA GLY A 84 13.66 -11.78 14.41
C GLY A 84 13.33 -11.62 12.93
N VAL A 85 12.87 -10.42 12.57
CA VAL A 85 12.48 -10.05 11.21
C VAL A 85 13.32 -8.89 10.70
N ALA A 86 13.42 -8.76 9.37
CA ALA A 86 14.09 -7.64 8.73
C ALA A 86 13.22 -7.01 7.64
N ALA A 87 13.43 -5.71 7.37
CA ALA A 87 12.92 -5.04 6.19
C ALA A 87 13.89 -3.97 5.69
N PHE A 88 13.78 -3.63 4.40
CA PHE A 88 14.40 -2.45 3.82
C PHE A 88 13.31 -1.41 3.55
N SER A 89 13.24 -0.39 4.38
CA SER A 89 12.25 0.71 4.23
C SER A 89 12.61 1.87 5.14
N SER A 90 12.40 3.09 4.66
CA SER A 90 12.52 4.31 5.48
C SER A 90 11.17 4.94 5.85
N GLY A 91 10.05 4.28 5.52
CA GLY A 91 8.72 4.85 5.68
C GLY A 91 7.75 3.98 6.49
N ASN A 92 6.50 3.96 6.04
CA ASN A 92 5.40 3.30 6.74
C ASN A 92 5.60 1.80 6.99
N HIS A 93 6.28 1.10 6.08
CA HIS A 93 6.53 -0.33 6.27
C HIS A 93 7.54 -0.61 7.40
N ALA A 94 8.56 0.23 7.55
CA ALA A 94 9.52 0.14 8.64
C ALA A 94 8.83 0.20 10.01
N GLN A 95 8.00 1.22 10.21
CA GLN A 95 7.24 1.43 11.44
C GLN A 95 6.22 0.30 11.67
N ALA A 96 5.53 -0.11 10.63
CA ALA A 96 4.55 -1.19 10.69
C ALA A 96 5.17 -2.54 11.07
N LEU A 97 6.32 -2.88 10.48
CA LEU A 97 7.04 -4.12 10.81
C LEU A 97 7.61 -4.09 12.23
N ALA A 98 8.21 -2.96 12.63
CA ALA A 98 8.73 -2.78 13.99
C ALA A 98 7.61 -2.98 15.05
N LEU A 99 6.44 -2.36 14.83
CA LEU A 99 5.30 -2.52 15.71
C LEU A 99 4.78 -3.96 15.71
N ALA A 100 4.62 -4.58 14.53
CA ALA A 100 4.13 -5.95 14.41
C ALA A 100 5.06 -6.95 15.11
N ALA A 101 6.38 -6.82 14.92
CA ALA A 101 7.37 -7.65 15.57
C ALA A 101 7.29 -7.53 17.09
N ARG A 102 7.26 -6.30 17.61
CA ARG A 102 7.13 -6.04 19.06
C ARG A 102 5.89 -6.70 19.65
N GLU A 103 4.74 -6.60 18.98
CA GLU A 103 3.48 -7.18 19.46
C GLU A 103 3.48 -8.71 19.48
N LEU A 104 4.26 -9.31 18.59
CA LEU A 104 4.39 -10.77 18.48
C LEU A 104 5.61 -11.31 19.25
N GLY A 105 6.26 -10.47 20.08
CA GLY A 105 7.40 -10.86 20.90
C GLY A 105 8.68 -11.17 20.09
N SER A 106 8.81 -10.56 18.90
CA SER A 106 9.96 -10.67 18.01
C SER A 106 10.76 -9.37 17.97
N SER A 107 11.99 -9.41 17.46
CA SER A 107 12.82 -8.24 17.16
C SER A 107 12.69 -7.85 15.69
N ALA A 108 12.92 -6.57 15.40
CA ALA A 108 12.95 -6.07 14.02
C ALA A 108 14.27 -5.34 13.75
N VAL A 109 14.87 -5.63 12.59
CA VAL A 109 16.04 -4.92 12.06
C VAL A 109 15.62 -4.23 10.77
N ILE A 110 15.75 -2.92 10.73
CA ILE A 110 15.30 -2.11 9.59
C ILE A 110 16.49 -1.49 8.88
N LEU A 111 16.66 -1.85 7.60
CA LEU A 111 17.63 -1.23 6.73
C LEU A 111 17.08 0.09 6.19
N MET A 112 17.73 1.21 6.53
CA MET A 112 17.34 2.56 6.12
C MET A 112 18.50 3.28 5.43
N PRO A 113 18.23 4.19 4.45
CA PRO A 113 19.25 5.11 3.97
C PRO A 113 19.80 5.99 5.08
N GLU A 114 21.11 6.30 5.03
CA GLU A 114 21.77 7.17 6.01
C GLU A 114 21.16 8.57 6.08
N ASP A 115 20.71 9.09 4.92
CA ASP A 115 20.07 10.39 4.77
C ASP A 115 18.56 10.40 5.08
N SER A 116 18.02 9.29 5.61
CA SER A 116 16.60 9.25 6.03
C SER A 116 16.30 10.30 7.09
N PRO A 117 15.16 11.03 6.99
CA PRO A 117 14.76 12.05 7.94
C PRO A 117 14.76 11.52 9.38
N ARG A 118 15.26 12.36 10.30
CA ARG A 118 15.37 12.00 11.73
C ARG A 118 14.03 11.56 12.31
N SER A 119 12.94 12.24 11.97
CA SER A 119 11.59 11.88 12.42
C SER A 119 11.17 10.47 12.05
N LYS A 120 11.55 9.97 10.86
CA LYS A 120 11.27 8.59 10.42
C LYS A 120 12.13 7.57 11.19
N LYS A 121 13.40 7.90 11.46
CA LYS A 121 14.27 7.06 12.30
C LYS A 121 13.75 6.99 13.72
N ASP A 122 13.45 8.13 14.33
CA ASP A 122 12.96 8.23 15.72
C ASP A 122 11.63 7.46 15.88
N ALA A 123 10.71 7.55 14.92
CA ALA A 123 9.46 6.79 14.94
C ALA A 123 9.70 5.27 14.89
N THR A 124 10.63 4.81 14.05
CA THR A 124 10.97 3.38 13.93
C THR A 124 11.66 2.85 15.20
N LEU A 125 12.60 3.61 15.75
CA LEU A 125 13.26 3.31 17.04
C LEU A 125 12.23 3.30 18.18
N GLY A 126 11.26 4.22 18.18
CA GLY A 126 10.18 4.28 19.17
C GLY A 126 9.30 3.02 19.20
N TYR A 127 9.23 2.28 18.10
CA TYR A 127 8.59 0.96 18.05
C TYR A 127 9.52 -0.19 18.48
N GLY A 128 10.79 0.09 18.81
CA GLY A 128 11.73 -0.91 19.35
C GLY A 128 12.56 -1.63 18.29
N ALA A 129 12.63 -1.13 17.06
CA ALA A 129 13.47 -1.72 16.04
C ALA A 129 14.92 -1.26 16.14
N GLU A 130 15.85 -2.12 15.74
CA GLU A 130 17.23 -1.75 15.39
C GLU A 130 17.24 -1.13 14.00
N ILE A 131 18.00 -0.04 13.80
CA ILE A 131 18.22 0.56 12.47
C ILE A 131 19.65 0.27 12.03
N VAL A 132 19.79 -0.33 10.85
CA VAL A 132 21.06 -0.46 10.11
C VAL A 132 21.00 0.51 8.94
N THR A 133 22.00 1.38 8.80
CA THR A 133 22.03 2.36 7.73
C THR A 133 22.84 1.88 6.53
N TYR A 134 22.52 2.40 5.34
CA TYR A 134 23.25 2.15 4.10
C TYR A 134 23.28 3.41 3.23
N ASP A 135 24.30 3.51 2.36
CA ASP A 135 24.36 4.55 1.35
C ASP A 135 23.47 4.16 0.16
N ARG A 136 22.39 4.95 -0.07
CA ARG A 136 21.42 4.69 -1.15
C ARG A 136 21.99 4.82 -2.57
N TYR A 137 23.14 5.46 -2.72
CA TYR A 137 23.79 5.66 -4.01
C TYR A 137 24.77 4.53 -4.36
N ASN A 138 25.11 3.67 -3.40
CA ASN A 138 26.12 2.63 -3.52
C ASN A 138 25.58 1.20 -3.34
N GLY A 139 24.38 0.89 -3.86
CA GLY A 139 23.88 -0.48 -3.87
C GLY A 139 22.36 -0.61 -3.96
N ASP A 140 21.92 -1.78 -4.35
CA ASP A 140 20.50 -2.15 -4.36
C ASP A 140 20.04 -2.46 -2.93
N ARG A 141 19.01 -1.73 -2.46
CA ARG A 141 18.46 -1.89 -1.11
C ARG A 141 17.90 -3.30 -0.84
N ALA A 142 17.38 -3.95 -1.87
CA ALA A 142 16.80 -5.29 -1.71
C ALA A 142 17.91 -6.33 -1.53
N ASP A 143 19.00 -6.22 -2.30
CA ASP A 143 20.18 -7.09 -2.17
C ASP A 143 20.90 -6.90 -0.83
N ILE A 144 21.06 -5.64 -0.39
CA ILE A 144 21.68 -5.34 0.92
C ILE A 144 20.80 -5.89 2.05
N GLY A 145 19.49 -5.69 1.95
CA GLY A 145 18.53 -6.21 2.94
C GLY A 145 18.48 -7.73 2.99
N ALA A 146 18.55 -8.40 1.84
CA ALA A 146 18.57 -9.86 1.75
C ALA A 146 19.86 -10.43 2.37
N ARG A 147 21.03 -9.83 2.09
CA ARG A 147 22.31 -10.22 2.71
C ARG A 147 22.29 -10.03 4.23
N LEU A 148 21.86 -8.87 4.71
CA LEU A 148 21.75 -8.58 6.13
C LEU A 148 20.86 -9.60 6.84
N ALA A 149 19.71 -9.93 6.23
CA ALA A 149 18.78 -10.91 6.78
C ALA A 149 19.41 -12.31 6.82
N ALA A 150 20.10 -12.73 5.75
CA ALA A 150 20.76 -14.03 5.69
C ALA A 150 21.91 -14.15 6.71
N GLU A 151 22.76 -13.13 6.82
CA GLU A 151 23.90 -13.09 7.75
C GLU A 151 23.46 -13.17 9.20
N ARG A 152 22.32 -12.57 9.56
CA ARG A 152 21.77 -12.55 10.92
C ARG A 152 20.69 -13.61 11.17
N GLY A 153 20.35 -14.43 10.17
CA GLY A 153 19.32 -15.46 10.26
C GLY A 153 17.89 -14.90 10.43
N LEU A 154 17.64 -13.64 10.02
CA LEU A 154 16.37 -12.96 10.15
C LEU A 154 15.42 -13.34 9.00
N THR A 155 14.10 -13.27 9.26
CA THR A 155 13.10 -13.40 8.19
C THR A 155 12.86 -12.06 7.54
N LEU A 156 13.15 -11.94 6.23
CA LEU A 156 12.90 -10.72 5.46
C LEU A 156 11.42 -10.60 5.12
N ILE A 157 10.81 -9.48 5.48
CA ILE A 157 9.42 -9.14 5.15
C ILE A 157 9.43 -7.93 4.21
N PRO A 158 9.27 -8.14 2.89
CA PRO A 158 9.28 -7.06 1.93
C PRO A 158 8.04 -6.15 2.04
N PRO A 159 8.13 -4.88 1.57
CA PRO A 159 7.09 -3.87 1.80
C PRO A 159 5.80 -4.08 1.00
N TYR A 160 5.79 -4.95 0.00
CA TYR A 160 4.64 -5.19 -0.88
C TYR A 160 4.66 -6.54 -1.58
N ASP A 161 5.81 -7.03 -2.06
CA ASP A 161 5.90 -8.21 -2.93
C ASP A 161 6.01 -9.51 -2.12
N HIS A 162 4.95 -9.83 -1.41
CA HIS A 162 4.86 -11.01 -0.54
C HIS A 162 3.39 -11.41 -0.36
N PRO A 163 3.00 -12.70 -0.52
CA PRO A 163 1.59 -13.11 -0.54
C PRO A 163 0.86 -12.72 0.75
N HIS A 164 1.48 -12.92 1.91
CA HIS A 164 0.85 -12.58 3.19
C HIS A 164 0.77 -11.07 3.45
N VAL A 165 1.69 -10.27 2.88
CA VAL A 165 1.61 -8.82 2.93
C VAL A 165 0.44 -8.35 2.05
N ILE A 166 0.34 -8.84 0.82
CA ILE A 166 -0.76 -8.52 -0.11
C ILE A 166 -2.11 -8.89 0.51
N ALA A 167 -2.24 -10.10 1.07
CA ALA A 167 -3.46 -10.55 1.72
C ALA A 167 -3.87 -9.65 2.89
N GLY A 168 -2.93 -9.27 3.75
CA GLY A 168 -3.20 -8.35 4.85
C GLY A 168 -3.70 -6.99 4.38
N GLN A 169 -3.11 -6.43 3.31
CA GLN A 169 -3.52 -5.14 2.74
C GLN A 169 -4.95 -5.19 2.17
N GLY A 170 -5.35 -6.32 1.58
CA GLY A 170 -6.68 -6.52 1.02
C GLY A 170 -7.81 -6.39 2.04
N THR A 171 -7.52 -6.58 3.33
CA THR A 171 -8.51 -6.43 4.39
C THR A 171 -9.07 -5.01 4.51
N ALA A 172 -8.35 -3.99 4.02
CA ALA A 172 -8.86 -2.61 3.98
C ALA A 172 -10.06 -2.47 3.02
N ALA A 173 -9.94 -3.01 1.80
CA ALA A 173 -11.03 -3.02 0.82
C ALA A 173 -12.19 -3.93 1.26
N ARG A 174 -11.87 -5.07 1.88
CA ARG A 174 -12.88 -5.96 2.47
C ARG A 174 -13.74 -5.22 3.49
N GLU A 175 -13.12 -4.55 4.47
CA GLU A 175 -13.84 -3.77 5.49
C GLU A 175 -14.67 -2.64 4.88
N LEU A 176 -14.15 -1.96 3.86
CA LEU A 176 -14.87 -0.90 3.15
C LEU A 176 -16.16 -1.44 2.54
N ILE A 177 -16.09 -2.51 1.76
CA ILE A 177 -17.25 -3.08 1.05
C ILE A 177 -18.25 -3.71 2.04
N GLU A 178 -17.78 -4.33 3.11
CA GLU A 178 -18.67 -4.82 4.19
C GLU A 178 -19.51 -3.69 4.83
N GLU A 179 -18.93 -2.50 4.95
CA GLU A 179 -19.58 -1.36 5.57
C GLU A 179 -20.50 -0.61 4.61
N THR A 180 -20.10 -0.47 3.35
CA THR A 180 -20.82 0.32 2.35
C THR A 180 -21.81 -0.49 1.52
N GLY A 181 -21.65 -1.80 1.45
CA GLY A 181 -22.19 -2.64 0.39
C GLY A 181 -21.44 -2.47 -0.94
N PRO A 182 -21.95 -3.05 -2.04
CA PRO A 182 -21.28 -3.02 -3.33
C PRO A 182 -20.97 -1.61 -3.82
N LEU A 183 -19.80 -1.44 -4.42
CA LEU A 183 -19.31 -0.19 -5.02
C LEU A 183 -19.12 -0.39 -6.52
N ASP A 184 -19.23 0.69 -7.30
CA ASP A 184 -18.99 0.65 -8.76
C ASP A 184 -17.50 0.74 -9.09
N ALA A 185 -16.72 1.44 -8.24
CA ALA A 185 -15.26 1.53 -8.38
C ALA A 185 -14.56 1.63 -7.04
N LEU A 186 -13.30 1.21 -7.00
CA LEU A 186 -12.36 1.42 -5.90
C LEU A 186 -11.08 2.06 -6.44
N VAL A 187 -10.76 3.24 -5.89
CA VAL A 187 -9.59 4.04 -6.26
C VAL A 187 -8.51 3.89 -5.18
N VAL A 188 -7.32 3.43 -5.56
CA VAL A 188 -6.28 2.99 -4.63
C VAL A 188 -4.92 3.56 -5.03
N PRO A 189 -4.15 4.15 -4.08
CA PRO A 189 -2.77 4.56 -4.34
C PRO A 189 -1.88 3.37 -4.72
N VAL A 190 -1.02 3.55 -5.72
CA VAL A 190 -0.09 2.53 -6.20
C VAL A 190 1.36 3.00 -6.01
N GLY A 191 2.13 2.22 -5.28
CA GLY A 191 3.58 2.20 -5.30
C GLY A 191 4.00 0.82 -5.81
N GLY A 192 4.61 -0.05 -5.00
CA GLY A 192 4.96 -1.42 -5.43
C GLY A 192 3.78 -2.37 -5.68
N GLY A 193 2.54 -1.89 -5.58
CA GLY A 193 1.33 -2.58 -6.02
C GLY A 193 0.64 -3.46 -4.97
N GLY A 194 1.20 -3.62 -3.75
CA GLY A 194 0.65 -4.57 -2.76
C GLY A 194 -0.74 -4.19 -2.22
N LEU A 195 -1.01 -2.90 -2.02
CA LEU A 195 -2.30 -2.44 -1.54
C LEU A 195 -3.39 -2.67 -2.59
N ILE A 196 -3.15 -2.24 -3.83
CA ILE A 196 -4.14 -2.41 -4.90
C ILE A 196 -4.34 -3.88 -5.26
N ALA A 197 -3.28 -4.70 -5.26
CA ALA A 197 -3.39 -6.15 -5.52
C ALA A 197 -4.30 -6.83 -4.49
N GLY A 198 -4.04 -6.65 -3.21
CA GLY A 198 -4.90 -7.21 -2.15
C GLY A 198 -6.31 -6.65 -2.19
N SER A 199 -6.45 -5.33 -2.43
CA SER A 199 -7.76 -4.67 -2.57
C SER A 199 -8.54 -5.21 -3.75
N ALA A 200 -7.90 -5.46 -4.89
CA ALA A 200 -8.54 -6.01 -6.08
C ALA A 200 -9.07 -7.43 -5.85
N VAL A 201 -8.27 -8.29 -5.20
CA VAL A 201 -8.71 -9.65 -4.84
C VAL A 201 -9.94 -9.59 -3.93
N ALA A 202 -9.93 -8.76 -2.89
CA ALA A 202 -11.07 -8.61 -1.99
C ALA A 202 -12.29 -8.01 -2.68
N ALA A 203 -12.08 -6.91 -3.42
CA ALA A 203 -13.15 -6.14 -4.00
C ALA A 203 -13.89 -6.90 -5.12
N THR A 204 -13.18 -7.57 -6.01
CA THR A 204 -13.80 -8.34 -7.09
C THR A 204 -14.61 -9.54 -6.58
N ALA A 205 -14.22 -10.12 -5.44
CA ALA A 205 -14.97 -11.20 -4.81
C ALA A 205 -16.27 -10.70 -4.13
N LEU A 206 -16.23 -9.51 -3.50
CA LEU A 206 -17.34 -8.96 -2.72
C LEU A 206 -18.27 -8.03 -3.53
N SER A 207 -17.78 -7.45 -4.60
CA SER A 207 -18.51 -6.54 -5.48
C SER A 207 -18.21 -6.90 -6.95
N PRO A 208 -18.82 -7.97 -7.49
CA PRO A 208 -18.60 -8.39 -8.87
C PRO A 208 -18.84 -7.26 -9.88
N GLY A 209 -17.90 -7.04 -10.79
CA GLY A 209 -17.96 -5.97 -11.77
C GLY A 209 -17.42 -4.62 -11.29
N ILE A 210 -16.88 -4.54 -10.07
CA ILE A 210 -16.21 -3.33 -9.57
C ILE A 210 -15.01 -2.96 -10.44
N ARG A 211 -14.88 -1.68 -10.77
CA ARG A 211 -13.73 -1.14 -11.48
C ARG A 211 -12.60 -0.88 -10.47
N MET A 212 -11.45 -1.50 -10.67
CA MET A 212 -10.26 -1.28 -9.85
C MET A 212 -9.34 -0.26 -10.52
N ILE A 213 -9.16 0.90 -9.91
CA ILE A 213 -8.41 2.02 -10.49
C ILE A 213 -7.23 2.35 -9.57
N GLY A 214 -6.02 2.20 -10.12
CA GLY A 214 -4.80 2.61 -9.46
C GLY A 214 -4.51 4.09 -9.66
N VAL A 215 -3.77 4.70 -8.72
CA VAL A 215 -3.30 6.07 -8.84
C VAL A 215 -1.81 6.13 -8.55
N GLU A 216 -1.04 6.65 -9.51
CA GLU A 216 0.38 6.93 -9.38
C GLU A 216 0.66 8.44 -9.52
N PRO A 217 1.74 8.97 -8.90
CA PRO A 217 2.23 10.30 -9.24
C PRO A 217 2.81 10.29 -10.67
N GLU A 218 2.69 11.39 -11.41
CA GLU A 218 3.18 11.50 -12.79
C GLU A 218 4.66 11.11 -12.95
N ALA A 219 5.48 11.41 -11.93
CA ALA A 219 6.89 11.07 -11.96
C ALA A 219 7.17 9.57 -11.73
N GLY A 220 6.19 8.81 -11.26
CA GLY A 220 6.33 7.40 -10.87
C GLY A 220 5.27 6.52 -11.54
N ASP A 221 5.27 6.47 -12.86
CA ASP A 221 4.27 5.80 -13.69
C ASP A 221 4.67 4.36 -14.11
N ASP A 222 5.47 3.70 -13.28
CA ASP A 222 6.01 2.36 -13.57
C ASP A 222 4.92 1.29 -13.69
N THR A 223 3.93 1.29 -12.83
CA THR A 223 2.82 0.32 -12.90
C THR A 223 1.93 0.60 -14.10
N ARG A 224 1.61 1.86 -14.38
CA ARG A 224 0.84 2.25 -15.56
C ARG A 224 1.51 1.76 -16.85
N ARG A 225 2.81 2.02 -17.00
CA ARG A 225 3.61 1.54 -18.16
C ARG A 225 3.65 0.03 -18.21
N SER A 226 3.82 -0.61 -17.07
CA SER A 226 3.88 -2.07 -16.99
C SER A 226 2.57 -2.73 -17.41
N LEU A 227 1.43 -2.19 -16.99
CA LEU A 227 0.12 -2.71 -17.39
C LEU A 227 -0.14 -2.48 -18.89
N ALA A 228 0.24 -1.33 -19.42
CA ALA A 228 0.10 -1.03 -20.84
C ALA A 228 1.01 -1.90 -21.72
N GLY A 229 2.22 -2.19 -21.27
CA GLY A 229 3.20 -3.01 -21.99
C GLY A 229 3.05 -4.52 -21.78
N GLY A 230 2.30 -4.95 -20.75
CA GLY A 230 2.14 -6.36 -20.40
C GLY A 230 3.35 -6.99 -19.68
N GLU A 231 4.38 -6.21 -19.38
CA GLU A 231 5.59 -6.62 -18.67
C GLU A 231 6.02 -5.56 -17.63
N ARG A 232 6.81 -5.98 -16.64
CA ARG A 232 7.28 -5.05 -15.60
C ARG A 232 8.33 -4.08 -16.15
N VAL A 233 7.99 -2.79 -16.17
CA VAL A 233 8.85 -1.70 -16.63
C VAL A 233 9.59 -1.09 -15.45
N ARG A 234 10.89 -0.93 -15.57
CA ARG A 234 11.71 -0.17 -14.61
C ARG A 234 11.90 1.26 -15.09
N ILE A 235 11.65 2.21 -14.20
CA ILE A 235 11.89 3.65 -14.41
C ILE A 235 13.00 4.14 -13.47
N PRO A 236 13.58 5.33 -13.71
CA PRO A 236 14.43 6.00 -12.71
C PRO A 236 13.67 6.27 -11.41
N VAL A 237 14.38 6.38 -10.29
CA VAL A 237 13.76 6.73 -8.99
C VAL A 237 12.90 7.98 -9.13
N PRO A 238 11.57 7.90 -8.88
CA PRO A 238 10.66 9.02 -9.05
C PRO A 238 10.98 10.20 -8.14
N ARG A 239 10.92 11.41 -8.68
CA ARG A 239 11.03 12.65 -7.91
C ARG A 239 9.64 13.22 -7.69
N THR A 240 9.01 12.89 -6.59
CA THR A 240 7.66 13.30 -6.20
C THR A 240 7.58 13.55 -4.69
N ILE A 241 6.60 14.32 -4.26
CA ILE A 241 6.27 14.48 -2.84
C ILE A 241 5.66 13.21 -2.24
N ALA A 242 5.09 12.34 -3.08
CA ALA A 242 4.47 11.06 -2.68
C ALA A 242 5.51 9.96 -2.46
N ASP A 243 6.36 10.11 -1.45
CA ASP A 243 7.51 9.25 -1.17
C ASP A 243 7.16 7.76 -0.94
N GLY A 244 5.96 7.47 -0.45
CA GLY A 244 5.45 6.10 -0.31
C GLY A 244 5.12 5.42 -1.64
N GLN A 245 5.06 6.19 -2.75
CA GLN A 245 4.83 5.73 -4.11
C GLN A 245 6.07 5.86 -5.00
N ALA A 246 7.20 6.36 -4.47
CA ALA A 246 8.45 6.48 -5.21
C ALA A 246 9.14 5.11 -5.36
N VAL A 247 8.60 4.29 -6.25
CA VAL A 247 9.07 2.94 -6.59
C VAL A 247 9.54 2.94 -8.05
N GLU A 248 10.57 2.15 -8.36
CA GLU A 248 11.17 2.09 -9.69
C GLU A 248 10.52 1.04 -10.59
N GLN A 249 9.85 0.06 -9.99
CA GLN A 249 9.24 -1.06 -10.70
C GLN A 249 8.21 -1.75 -9.80
N PRO A 250 7.06 -2.22 -10.34
CA PRO A 250 6.11 -3.01 -9.56
C PRO A 250 6.73 -4.34 -9.13
N GLY A 251 6.24 -4.89 -8.03
CA GLY A 251 6.63 -6.24 -7.60
C GLY A 251 6.24 -7.31 -8.62
N GLU A 252 6.86 -8.47 -8.53
CA GLU A 252 6.55 -9.59 -9.43
C GLU A 252 5.16 -10.17 -9.13
N LEU A 253 4.93 -10.48 -7.86
CA LEU A 253 3.65 -11.04 -7.40
C LEU A 253 2.52 -10.01 -7.54
N THR A 254 2.80 -8.76 -7.17
CA THR A 254 1.80 -7.69 -7.26
C THR A 254 1.42 -7.40 -8.70
N PHE A 255 2.38 -7.38 -9.63
CA PHE A 255 2.11 -7.20 -11.05
C PHE A 255 1.28 -8.33 -11.64
N ALA A 256 1.58 -9.60 -11.26
CA ALA A 256 0.81 -10.76 -11.71
C ALA A 256 -0.68 -10.66 -11.34
N VAL A 257 -1.00 -10.12 -10.15
CA VAL A 257 -2.38 -9.86 -9.72
C VAL A 257 -2.96 -8.64 -10.45
N ASN A 258 -2.22 -7.52 -10.45
CA ASN A 258 -2.72 -6.23 -10.94
C ASN A 258 -3.06 -6.27 -12.44
N ARG A 259 -2.23 -6.91 -13.28
CA ARG A 259 -2.51 -7.02 -14.73
C ARG A 259 -3.81 -7.76 -15.07
N ARG A 260 -4.39 -8.50 -14.11
CA ARG A 260 -5.64 -9.24 -14.30
C ARG A 260 -6.85 -8.55 -13.72
N LEU A 261 -6.67 -7.83 -12.62
CA LEU A 261 -7.78 -7.33 -11.81
C LEU A 261 -7.87 -5.79 -11.81
N VAL A 262 -6.79 -5.08 -12.17
CA VAL A 262 -6.78 -3.62 -12.24
C VAL A 262 -7.17 -3.18 -13.65
N GLU A 263 -8.22 -2.37 -13.76
CA GLU A 263 -8.72 -1.89 -15.03
C GLU A 263 -7.78 -0.84 -15.64
N SER A 264 -7.33 0.11 -14.80
CA SER A 264 -6.48 1.20 -15.23
C SER A 264 -5.66 1.79 -14.10
N VAL A 265 -4.60 2.51 -14.46
CA VAL A 265 -3.83 3.35 -13.55
C VAL A 265 -3.83 4.77 -14.12
N VAL A 266 -4.34 5.72 -13.32
CA VAL A 266 -4.36 7.15 -13.65
C VAL A 266 -3.21 7.86 -12.94
N LEU A 267 -2.79 8.99 -13.49
CA LEU A 267 -1.71 9.79 -12.94
C LEU A 267 -2.25 11.06 -12.30
N VAL A 268 -1.53 11.53 -11.28
CA VAL A 268 -1.77 12.81 -10.60
C VAL A 268 -0.45 13.56 -10.42
N SER A 269 -0.51 14.85 -10.57
CA SER A 269 0.61 15.76 -10.29
C SER A 269 0.82 15.96 -8.78
N ASP A 270 2.01 16.41 -8.41
CA ASP A 270 2.30 16.79 -7.02
C ASP A 270 1.39 17.94 -6.54
N ASP A 271 0.97 18.85 -7.43
CA ASP A 271 0.06 19.96 -7.09
C ASP A 271 -1.37 19.49 -6.82
N GLU A 272 -1.88 18.53 -7.59
CA GLU A 272 -3.17 17.89 -7.33
C GLU A 272 -3.17 17.13 -6.02
N ILE A 273 -2.05 16.47 -5.69
CA ILE A 273 -1.87 15.81 -4.38
C ILE A 273 -1.91 16.84 -3.25
N ARG A 274 -1.23 18.00 -3.38
CA ARG A 274 -1.29 19.10 -2.38
C ARG A 274 -2.72 19.63 -2.22
N ALA A 275 -3.43 19.82 -3.33
CA ALA A 275 -4.82 20.28 -3.30
C ALA A 275 -5.73 19.28 -2.56
N ALA A 276 -5.54 17.98 -2.79
CA ALA A 276 -6.27 16.93 -2.08
C ALA A 276 -5.93 16.88 -0.58
N MET A 277 -4.65 17.04 -0.20
CA MET A 277 -4.23 17.14 1.20
C MET A 277 -4.88 18.36 1.89
N ARG A 278 -4.90 19.50 1.22
CA ARG A 278 -5.55 20.73 1.73
C ARG A 278 -7.05 20.51 1.95
N LEU A 279 -7.76 19.94 0.98
CA LEU A 279 -9.19 19.61 1.12
C LEU A 279 -9.42 18.61 2.26
N ALA A 280 -8.60 17.57 2.38
CA ALA A 280 -8.68 16.60 3.46
C ALA A 280 -8.56 17.29 4.83
N PHE A 281 -7.60 18.17 5.01
CA PHE A 281 -7.40 18.94 6.24
C PHE A 281 -8.53 19.94 6.50
N GLU A 282 -8.82 20.81 5.52
CA GLU A 282 -9.77 21.93 5.70
C GLU A 282 -11.23 21.51 5.76
N ARG A 283 -11.63 20.49 5.00
CA ARG A 283 -13.03 20.09 4.84
C ARG A 283 -13.37 18.77 5.51
N LEU A 284 -12.51 17.77 5.39
CA LEU A 284 -12.75 16.44 5.96
C LEU A 284 -12.21 16.30 7.38
N LYS A 285 -11.36 17.25 7.82
CA LYS A 285 -10.73 17.28 9.16
C LYS A 285 -9.83 16.07 9.43
N ILE A 286 -9.20 15.57 8.41
CA ILE A 286 -8.23 14.48 8.49
C ILE A 286 -6.86 14.91 7.97
N VAL A 287 -5.81 14.40 8.59
CA VAL A 287 -4.43 14.59 8.14
C VAL A 287 -4.03 13.40 7.27
N THR A 288 -3.50 13.70 6.08
CA THR A 288 -2.97 12.70 5.16
C THR A 288 -1.52 13.03 4.81
N GLU A 289 -0.71 12.00 4.58
CA GLU A 289 0.56 12.17 3.88
C GLU A 289 0.32 12.28 2.36
N PRO A 290 1.28 12.78 1.55
CA PRO A 290 1.08 12.93 0.11
C PRO A 290 0.62 11.65 -0.59
N SER A 291 1.29 10.53 -0.35
CA SER A 291 0.89 9.22 -0.91
C SER A 291 -0.51 8.79 -0.47
N GLY A 292 -0.93 9.17 0.74
CA GLY A 292 -2.26 8.89 1.28
C GLY A 292 -3.37 9.68 0.60
N ALA A 293 -3.03 10.84 0.02
CA ALA A 293 -3.99 11.73 -0.63
C ALA A 293 -4.12 11.49 -2.15
N SER A 294 -3.21 10.73 -2.78
CA SER A 294 -3.16 10.60 -4.25
C SER A 294 -4.45 10.04 -4.87
N ALA A 295 -5.09 9.06 -4.23
CA ALA A 295 -6.37 8.52 -4.72
C ALA A 295 -7.51 9.56 -4.65
N LEU A 296 -7.54 10.39 -3.62
CA LEU A 296 -8.47 11.52 -3.52
C LEU A 296 -8.15 12.59 -4.59
N ALA A 297 -6.86 12.85 -4.85
CA ALA A 297 -6.42 13.77 -5.88
C ALA A 297 -6.95 13.37 -7.27
N ALA A 298 -6.89 12.08 -7.62
CA ALA A 298 -7.39 11.59 -8.90
C ALA A 298 -8.89 11.86 -9.10
N LEU A 299 -9.71 11.75 -8.05
CA LEU A 299 -11.13 12.10 -8.15
C LEU A 299 -11.35 13.60 -8.31
N LEU A 300 -10.64 14.41 -7.52
CA LEU A 300 -10.77 15.87 -7.57
C LEU A 300 -10.29 16.46 -8.91
N ALA A 301 -9.29 15.84 -9.53
CA ALA A 301 -8.78 16.21 -10.85
C ALA A 301 -9.65 15.69 -12.01
N GLY A 302 -10.69 14.89 -11.74
CA GLY A 302 -11.52 14.29 -12.79
C GLY A 302 -10.80 13.21 -13.60
N ALA A 303 -9.72 12.61 -13.07
CA ALA A 303 -8.93 11.62 -13.80
C ALA A 303 -9.61 10.23 -13.88
N VAL A 304 -10.72 10.02 -13.17
CA VAL A 304 -11.47 8.76 -13.15
C VAL A 304 -12.66 8.84 -14.12
N GLU A 305 -12.48 8.30 -15.32
CA GLU A 305 -13.50 8.31 -16.36
C GLU A 305 -13.85 6.91 -16.89
N PRO A 306 -15.11 6.64 -17.28
CA PRO A 306 -16.29 7.44 -16.94
C PRO A 306 -16.51 7.44 -15.42
N LEU A 307 -17.06 8.55 -14.89
CA LEU A 307 -17.25 8.71 -13.44
C LEU A 307 -18.28 7.70 -12.91
N PRO A 308 -17.93 6.81 -11.96
CA PRO A 308 -18.86 5.88 -11.36
C PRO A 308 -19.80 6.60 -10.36
N ARG A 309 -20.95 5.99 -10.03
CA ARG A 309 -21.90 6.58 -9.10
C ARG A 309 -21.50 6.43 -7.64
N ARG A 310 -20.96 5.24 -7.26
CA ARG A 310 -20.55 4.88 -5.90
C ARG A 310 -19.07 4.47 -5.90
N ILE A 311 -18.25 5.28 -5.28
CA ILE A 311 -16.78 5.17 -5.37
C ILE A 311 -16.20 4.96 -3.98
N GLY A 312 -15.42 3.91 -3.82
CA GLY A 312 -14.50 3.76 -2.69
C GLY A 312 -13.16 4.42 -2.98
N VAL A 313 -12.58 5.07 -2.00
CA VAL A 313 -11.24 5.65 -2.06
C VAL A 313 -10.44 5.23 -0.85
N VAL A 314 -9.23 4.75 -1.05
CA VAL A 314 -8.35 4.43 0.07
C VAL A 314 -7.44 5.63 0.38
N VAL A 315 -7.63 6.24 1.55
CA VAL A 315 -6.68 7.20 2.14
C VAL A 315 -5.62 6.40 2.89
N SER A 316 -4.50 6.13 2.22
CA SER A 316 -3.61 5.02 2.60
C SER A 316 -2.73 5.27 3.82
N GLY A 317 -2.51 6.55 4.22
CA GLY A 317 -1.70 6.90 5.37
C GLY A 317 -1.72 8.39 5.72
N GLY A 318 -1.23 8.71 6.92
CA GLY A 318 -1.17 10.08 7.47
C GLY A 318 0.18 10.46 8.07
N ASN A 319 1.24 9.69 7.82
CA ASN A 319 2.55 9.89 8.43
C ASN A 319 3.33 11.04 7.80
N VAL A 320 2.92 12.26 8.10
CA VAL A 320 3.60 13.50 7.72
C VAL A 320 3.95 14.30 8.97
N GLY A 321 5.20 14.76 9.08
CA GLY A 321 5.61 15.65 10.16
C GLY A 321 5.00 17.04 9.99
N LEU A 322 4.79 17.77 11.10
CA LEU A 322 4.14 19.09 11.08
C LEU A 322 4.87 20.08 10.16
N ASP A 323 6.19 20.19 10.29
CA ASP A 323 6.98 21.12 9.47
C ASP A 323 6.83 20.78 7.98
N ARG A 324 6.93 19.50 7.62
CA ARG A 324 6.76 19.04 6.24
C ARG A 324 5.33 19.28 5.74
N PHE A 325 4.33 19.10 6.60
CA PHE A 325 2.94 19.39 6.25
C PHE A 325 2.76 20.88 5.94
N LEU A 326 3.31 21.77 6.77
CA LEU A 326 3.25 23.21 6.54
C LEU A 326 3.96 23.64 5.25
N GLU A 327 5.16 23.09 4.97
CA GLU A 327 5.87 23.32 3.70
C GLU A 327 5.03 22.90 2.47
N LEU A 328 4.33 21.76 2.55
CA LEU A 328 3.50 21.25 1.46
C LEU A 328 2.23 22.08 1.25
N MET A 329 1.76 22.78 2.30
CA MET A 329 0.55 23.61 2.27
C MET A 329 0.83 25.08 1.93
N ALA A 330 2.09 25.53 2.00
CA ALA A 330 2.50 26.87 1.61
C ALA A 330 2.42 27.07 0.10
#